data_2e48ce2f8817eb4c86ce4337d306409b
#
_entry.id   2e48ce2f8817eb4c86ce4337d306409b
#
_cell.length_a   1.000
_cell.length_b   1.000
_cell.length_c   1.000
_cell.angle_alpha   90.00
_cell.angle_beta   90.00
_cell.angle_gamma   90.00
#
_symmetry.space_group_name_H-M   'P 1'
#
loop_
_entity.id
_entity.type
_entity.pdbx_description
1 polymer ?
#
loop_
_entity_poly.entity_id
_entity_poly.type
_entity_poly.pdbx_seq_one_letter_code
_entity_poly.pdbx_strand_id
1 'polypeptide(L)'
;MEAVTELRSASAAQTAEWGRRLGEALRPGDFVALVGDLGAGKTCLSRGVAEGSGVPSEDVSSPTFSIIQPYEGRLRLYHADLYRLTDSDALYATGYFDHLAERNGAFLVEWAEQVPGAIPAEALVIRLRADAEDDSVRWAVLEPRGPRGEVLARALAG
;
A
#
# COMPACT_ATOMS: atom_id res chain seq x y z
N MET A 1 -14.18 14.62 10.75
CA MET A 1 -13.12 15.01 9.79
C MET A 1 -11.86 14.19 10.08
N GLU A 2 -11.34 13.55 9.08
CA GLU A 2 -10.16 12.70 9.21
C GLU A 2 -8.91 13.57 9.27
N ALA A 3 -8.02 13.27 10.22
CA ALA A 3 -6.78 14.00 10.38
C ALA A 3 -5.76 13.50 9.35
N VAL A 4 -5.08 14.44 8.68
CA VAL A 4 -3.95 14.15 7.79
C VAL A 4 -2.67 14.29 8.60
N THR A 5 -1.82 13.27 8.57
CA THR A 5 -0.56 13.24 9.32
C THR A 5 0.61 13.16 8.34
N GLU A 6 1.61 14.01 8.53
CA GLU A 6 2.86 13.94 7.78
C GLU A 6 3.95 13.34 8.65
N LEU A 7 4.68 12.37 8.11
CA LEU A 7 5.78 11.69 8.79
C LEU A 7 7.05 11.80 7.96
N ARG A 8 8.18 11.86 8.66
CA ARG A 8 9.50 11.90 8.05
C ARG A 8 10.27 10.63 8.38
N SER A 9 10.85 10.00 7.36
CA SER A 9 11.76 8.88 7.52
C SER A 9 13.18 9.35 7.19
N ALA A 10 14.12 9.11 8.09
CA ALA A 10 15.51 9.50 7.90
C ALA A 10 16.33 8.48 7.10
N SER A 11 15.79 7.29 6.84
CA SER A 11 16.53 6.22 6.19
C SER A 11 15.60 5.19 5.55
N ALA A 12 16.15 4.37 4.65
CA ALA A 12 15.42 3.25 4.08
C ALA A 12 14.95 2.28 5.17
N ALA A 13 15.76 2.10 6.22
CA ALA A 13 15.39 1.23 7.35
C ALA A 13 14.15 1.75 8.08
N GLN A 14 14.03 3.06 8.28
CA GLN A 14 12.83 3.64 8.89
C GLN A 14 11.60 3.52 7.99
N THR A 15 11.78 3.71 6.68
CA THR A 15 10.67 3.53 5.73
C THR A 15 10.19 2.08 5.74
N ALA A 16 11.11 1.13 5.76
CA ALA A 16 10.77 -0.28 5.86
C ALA A 16 10.06 -0.60 7.18
N GLU A 17 10.45 0.04 8.27
CA GLU A 17 9.82 -0.13 9.59
C GLU A 17 8.37 0.36 9.57
N TRP A 18 8.09 1.47 8.90
CA TRP A 18 6.71 1.91 8.69
C TRP A 18 5.89 0.80 8.02
N GLY A 19 6.46 0.23 6.96
CA GLY A 19 5.80 -0.86 6.24
C GLY A 19 5.55 -2.07 7.12
N ARG A 20 6.54 -2.47 7.90
CA ARG A 20 6.44 -3.62 8.77
C ARG A 20 5.34 -3.44 9.83
N ARG A 21 5.28 -2.27 10.47
CA ARG A 21 4.22 -1.98 11.43
C ARG A 21 2.84 -2.01 10.79
N LEU A 22 2.73 -1.45 9.60
CA LEU A 22 1.47 -1.48 8.85
C LEU A 22 1.09 -2.92 8.51
N GLY A 23 2.03 -3.71 8.00
CA GLY A 23 1.79 -5.10 7.64
C GLY A 23 1.32 -5.95 8.81
N GLU A 24 1.89 -5.73 9.99
CA GLU A 24 1.48 -6.43 11.22
C GLU A 24 0.04 -6.10 11.63
N ALA A 25 -0.44 -4.92 11.28
CA ALA A 25 -1.79 -4.46 11.64
C ALA A 25 -2.85 -4.85 10.61
N LEU A 26 -2.46 -5.26 9.42
CA LEU A 26 -3.42 -5.58 8.36
C LEU A 26 -4.32 -6.77 8.71
N ARG A 27 -5.58 -6.64 8.30
CA ARG A 27 -6.60 -7.67 8.41
C ARG A 27 -7.23 -7.90 7.05
N PRO A 28 -7.82 -9.09 6.81
CA PRO A 28 -8.55 -9.31 5.56
C PRO A 28 -9.63 -8.24 5.35
N GLY A 29 -9.67 -7.70 4.14
CA GLY A 29 -10.55 -6.60 3.79
C GLY A 29 -9.93 -5.22 3.87
N ASP A 30 -8.75 -5.08 4.46
CA ASP A 30 -8.05 -3.79 4.51
C ASP A 30 -7.50 -3.41 3.15
N PHE A 31 -7.41 -2.10 2.91
CA PHE A 31 -6.91 -1.56 1.65
C PHE A 31 -5.92 -0.43 1.92
N VAL A 32 -4.75 -0.53 1.31
CA VAL A 32 -3.72 0.52 1.38
C VAL A 32 -3.38 0.93 -0.05
N ALA A 33 -3.49 2.22 -0.34
CA ALA A 33 -3.08 2.80 -1.60
C ALA A 33 -1.75 3.53 -1.42
N LEU A 34 -0.76 3.21 -2.24
CA LEU A 34 0.53 3.90 -2.27
C LEU A 34 0.56 4.85 -3.45
N VAL A 35 0.77 6.12 -3.16
CA VAL A 35 0.86 7.18 -4.16
C VAL A 35 2.24 7.80 -4.08
N GLY A 36 2.89 7.98 -5.21
CA GLY A 36 4.19 8.61 -5.25
C GLY A 36 4.92 8.31 -6.56
N ASP A 37 5.82 9.21 -6.92
CA ASP A 37 6.62 9.07 -8.12
C ASP A 37 7.66 7.96 -7.99
N LEU A 38 8.29 7.61 -9.10
CA LEU A 38 9.40 6.69 -9.11
C LEU A 38 10.50 7.21 -8.16
N GLY A 39 11.01 6.34 -7.31
CA GLY A 39 12.02 6.72 -6.32
C GLY A 39 11.48 7.31 -5.03
N ALA A 40 10.16 7.39 -4.86
CA ALA A 40 9.55 7.93 -3.65
C ALA A 40 9.65 7.01 -2.43
N GLY A 41 10.06 5.75 -2.61
CA GLY A 41 10.17 4.78 -1.53
C GLY A 41 9.07 3.73 -1.51
N LYS A 42 8.25 3.64 -2.55
CA LYS A 42 7.13 2.68 -2.62
C LYS A 42 7.61 1.23 -2.50
N THR A 43 8.69 0.88 -3.18
CA THR A 43 9.25 -0.48 -3.12
C THR A 43 9.71 -0.84 -1.72
N CYS A 44 10.42 0.08 -1.06
CA CYS A 44 10.91 -0.12 0.30
C CYS A 44 9.76 -0.32 1.28
N LEU A 45 8.74 0.54 1.19
CA LEU A 45 7.56 0.44 2.04
C LEU A 45 6.78 -0.86 1.77
N SER A 46 6.59 -1.20 0.49
CA SER A 46 5.88 -2.42 0.10
C SER A 46 6.54 -3.68 0.62
N ARG A 47 7.87 -3.75 0.57
CA ARG A 47 8.61 -4.88 1.12
C ARG A 47 8.42 -4.98 2.63
N GLY A 48 8.43 -3.84 3.31
CA GLY A 48 8.14 -3.80 4.74
C GLY A 48 6.74 -4.31 5.05
N VAL A 49 5.74 -3.88 4.29
CA VAL A 49 4.36 -4.35 4.46
C VAL A 49 4.27 -5.87 4.28
N ALA A 50 4.90 -6.40 3.24
CA ALA A 50 4.91 -7.84 3.01
C ALA A 50 5.58 -8.60 4.16
N GLU A 51 6.71 -8.09 4.65
CA GLU A 51 7.41 -8.68 5.79
C GLU A 51 6.53 -8.68 7.04
N GLY A 52 5.90 -7.55 7.36
CA GLY A 52 4.99 -7.45 8.50
C GLY A 52 3.76 -8.33 8.38
N SER A 53 3.34 -8.62 7.16
CA SER A 53 2.23 -9.53 6.87
C SER A 53 2.65 -11.01 6.94
N GLY A 54 3.92 -11.30 7.19
CA GLY A 54 4.43 -12.66 7.30
C GLY A 54 4.77 -13.32 5.97
N VAL A 55 4.90 -12.54 4.90
CA VAL A 55 5.30 -13.08 3.59
C VAL A 55 6.82 -13.30 3.59
N PRO A 56 7.30 -14.52 3.24
CA PRO A 56 8.75 -14.75 3.16
C PRO A 56 9.41 -13.80 2.16
N SER A 57 10.59 -13.28 2.49
CA SER A 57 11.28 -12.29 1.66
C SER A 57 11.59 -12.79 0.26
N GLU A 58 11.86 -14.09 0.11
CA GLU A 58 12.10 -14.71 -1.19
C GLU A 58 10.89 -14.74 -2.10
N ASP A 59 9.68 -14.60 -1.54
CA ASP A 59 8.44 -14.62 -2.32
C ASP A 59 8.03 -13.22 -2.81
N VAL A 60 8.69 -12.18 -2.31
CA VAL A 60 8.32 -10.81 -2.66
C VAL A 60 9.00 -10.40 -3.96
N SER A 61 8.19 -10.01 -4.94
CA SER A 61 8.67 -9.49 -6.21
C SER A 61 7.80 -8.30 -6.62
N SER A 62 8.35 -7.45 -7.48
CA SER A 62 7.53 -6.38 -8.07
C SER A 62 6.56 -6.99 -9.07
N PRO A 63 5.28 -6.57 -9.07
CA PRO A 63 4.33 -7.03 -10.09
C PRO A 63 4.70 -6.41 -11.43
N THR A 64 5.46 -7.15 -12.26
CA THR A 64 5.92 -6.66 -13.56
C THR A 64 5.05 -7.11 -14.71
N PHE A 65 4.55 -8.34 -14.64
CA PHE A 65 3.73 -8.91 -15.69
C PHE A 65 2.29 -9.15 -15.27
N SER A 66 2.09 -9.38 -13.97
CA SER A 66 0.75 -9.52 -13.39
C SER A 66 0.35 -8.22 -12.74
N ILE A 67 -0.85 -7.72 -13.04
CA ILE A 67 -1.38 -6.52 -12.40
C ILE A 67 -1.60 -6.77 -10.90
N ILE A 68 -2.06 -7.97 -10.55
CA ILE A 68 -2.32 -8.37 -9.17
C ILE A 68 -1.46 -9.59 -8.85
N GLN A 69 -0.66 -9.48 -7.77
CA GLN A 69 0.19 -10.56 -7.30
C GLN A 69 -0.24 -10.94 -5.89
N PRO A 70 -0.79 -12.16 -5.68
CA PRO A 70 -1.11 -12.61 -4.33
C PRO A 70 0.14 -13.15 -3.62
N TYR A 71 0.30 -12.77 -2.35
CA TYR A 71 1.33 -13.33 -1.47
C TYR A 71 0.66 -14.01 -0.29
N GLU A 72 1.18 -15.15 0.11
CA GLU A 72 0.69 -15.89 1.27
C GLU A 72 1.60 -15.65 2.47
N GLY A 73 1.03 -15.11 3.55
CA GLY A 73 1.72 -14.88 4.81
C GLY A 73 0.78 -15.21 5.95
N ARG A 74 0.88 -14.44 7.05
CA ARG A 74 -0.09 -14.53 8.15
C ARG A 74 -1.52 -14.33 7.63
N LEU A 75 -1.65 -13.50 6.62
CA LEU A 75 -2.87 -13.33 5.84
C LEU A 75 -2.48 -13.25 4.37
N ARG A 76 -3.44 -13.37 3.47
CA ARG A 76 -3.18 -13.13 2.04
C ARG A 76 -3.01 -11.65 1.80
N LEU A 77 -1.95 -11.27 1.08
CA LEU A 77 -1.69 -9.89 0.68
C LEU A 77 -1.74 -9.82 -0.85
N TYR A 78 -2.67 -9.04 -1.38
CA TYR A 78 -2.74 -8.75 -2.81
C TYR A 78 -1.92 -7.48 -3.07
N HIS A 79 -0.81 -7.62 -3.78
CA HIS A 79 0.00 -6.49 -4.23
C HIS A 79 -0.36 -6.21 -5.68
N ALA A 80 -0.87 -5.04 -5.96
CA ALA A 80 -1.30 -4.66 -7.30
C ALA A 80 -0.61 -3.39 -7.75
N ASP A 81 -0.32 -3.31 -9.06
CA ASP A 81 0.23 -2.13 -9.71
C ASP A 81 -0.65 -1.79 -10.91
N LEU A 82 -1.36 -0.67 -10.82
CA LEU A 82 -2.32 -0.25 -11.83
C LEU A 82 -1.75 0.76 -12.82
N TYR A 83 -0.42 0.90 -12.86
CA TYR A 83 0.24 1.91 -13.70
C TYR A 83 -0.25 1.92 -15.15
N ARG A 84 -0.48 0.74 -15.73
CA ARG A 84 -0.88 0.58 -17.13
C ARG A 84 -2.39 0.70 -17.37
N LEU A 85 -3.17 0.87 -16.30
CA LEU A 85 -4.63 0.95 -16.39
C LEU A 85 -5.11 2.36 -16.05
N THR A 86 -6.06 2.86 -16.81
CA THR A 86 -6.64 4.18 -16.58
C THR A 86 -8.17 4.16 -16.54
N ASP A 87 -8.80 3.04 -16.87
CA ASP A 87 -10.25 2.94 -16.84
C ASP A 87 -10.72 1.76 -15.99
N SER A 88 -11.91 1.91 -15.41
CA SER A 88 -12.46 0.92 -14.50
C SER A 88 -12.88 -0.38 -15.19
N ASP A 89 -13.26 -0.33 -16.46
CA ASP A 89 -13.64 -1.54 -17.20
C ASP A 89 -12.45 -2.46 -17.40
N ALA A 90 -11.29 -1.89 -17.76
CA ALA A 90 -10.05 -2.66 -17.88
C ALA A 90 -9.65 -3.28 -16.53
N LEU A 91 -9.80 -2.52 -15.45
CA LEU A 91 -9.51 -3.03 -14.11
C LEU A 91 -10.48 -4.14 -13.72
N TYR A 92 -11.77 -3.96 -14.01
CA TYR A 92 -12.80 -4.96 -13.73
C TYR A 92 -12.45 -6.30 -14.38
N ALA A 93 -11.96 -6.26 -15.62
CA ALA A 93 -11.60 -7.47 -16.36
C ALA A 93 -10.45 -8.27 -15.73
N THR A 94 -9.64 -7.65 -14.86
CA THR A 94 -8.53 -8.35 -14.18
C THR A 94 -8.98 -9.19 -12.99
N GLY A 95 -10.24 -9.07 -12.54
CA GLY A 95 -10.72 -9.71 -11.32
C GLY A 95 -10.49 -8.90 -10.06
N TYR A 96 -9.96 -7.69 -10.18
CA TYR A 96 -9.63 -6.82 -9.05
C TYR A 96 -10.83 -6.60 -8.11
N PHE A 97 -11.98 -6.22 -8.67
CA PHE A 97 -13.17 -5.95 -7.87
C PHE A 97 -13.75 -7.21 -7.24
N ASP A 98 -13.61 -8.36 -7.90
CA ASP A 98 -14.04 -9.63 -7.32
C ASP A 98 -13.20 -9.98 -6.09
N HIS A 99 -11.89 -9.78 -6.16
CA HIS A 99 -11.01 -10.01 -5.01
C HIS A 99 -11.32 -9.05 -3.87
N LEU A 100 -11.62 -7.78 -4.16
CA LEU A 100 -12.03 -6.83 -3.13
C LEU A 100 -13.32 -7.30 -2.44
N ALA A 101 -14.29 -7.77 -3.21
CA ALA A 101 -15.60 -8.19 -2.69
C ALA A 101 -15.49 -9.44 -1.81
N GLU A 102 -14.56 -10.34 -2.11
CA GLU A 102 -14.36 -11.57 -1.34
C GLU A 102 -13.83 -11.31 0.07
N ARG A 103 -13.08 -10.21 0.28
CA ARG A 103 -12.51 -9.80 1.56
C ARG A 103 -11.67 -10.91 2.23
N ASN A 104 -10.98 -11.72 1.44
CA ASN A 104 -10.17 -12.82 1.94
C ASN A 104 -8.68 -12.50 2.06
N GLY A 105 -8.34 -11.24 1.91
CA GLY A 105 -6.96 -10.75 2.02
C GLY A 105 -6.94 -9.24 2.13
N ALA A 106 -5.78 -8.68 2.42
CA ALA A 106 -5.54 -7.24 2.41
C ALA A 106 -4.98 -6.83 1.06
N PHE A 107 -5.19 -5.55 0.70
CA PHE A 107 -4.72 -4.99 -0.58
C PHE A 107 -3.68 -3.92 -0.35
N LEU A 108 -2.60 -4.00 -1.13
CA LEU A 108 -1.57 -2.98 -1.22
C LEU A 108 -1.46 -2.61 -2.69
N VAL A 109 -1.92 -1.41 -3.05
CA VAL A 109 -2.14 -1.05 -4.46
C VAL A 109 -1.39 0.23 -4.81
N GLU A 110 -0.56 0.15 -5.87
CA GLU A 110 0.13 1.31 -6.44
C GLU A 110 -0.65 1.80 -7.65
N TRP A 111 -0.63 3.12 -7.85
CA TRP A 111 -1.30 3.78 -8.97
C TRP A 111 -2.82 3.65 -8.98
N ALA A 112 -3.42 3.37 -7.81
CA ALA A 112 -4.89 3.26 -7.71
C ALA A 112 -5.59 4.59 -7.96
N GLU A 113 -4.92 5.70 -7.70
CA GLU A 113 -5.48 7.05 -7.85
C GLU A 113 -5.84 7.39 -9.29
N GLN A 114 -5.23 6.74 -10.27
CA GLN A 114 -5.50 7.03 -11.67
C GLN A 114 -6.69 6.24 -12.24
N VAL A 115 -7.24 5.29 -11.49
CA VAL A 115 -8.38 4.49 -11.95
C VAL A 115 -9.61 4.83 -11.12
N PRO A 116 -10.65 5.41 -11.73
CA PRO A 116 -11.88 5.73 -10.99
C PRO A 116 -12.47 4.49 -10.33
N GLY A 117 -12.83 4.62 -9.06
CA GLY A 117 -13.45 3.54 -8.29
C GLY A 117 -12.51 2.48 -7.76
N ALA A 118 -11.20 2.59 -8.01
CA ALA A 118 -10.25 1.58 -7.55
C ALA A 118 -10.04 1.59 -6.03
N ILE A 119 -10.16 2.75 -5.39
CA ILE A 119 -9.96 2.89 -3.94
C ILE A 119 -11.30 2.81 -3.24
N PRO A 120 -11.51 1.84 -2.33
CA PRO A 120 -12.77 1.72 -1.62
C PRO A 120 -12.97 2.83 -0.58
N ALA A 121 -14.17 2.89 0.01
CA ALA A 121 -14.53 3.94 0.97
C ALA A 121 -13.69 3.88 2.25
N GLU A 122 -13.31 2.68 2.69
CA GLU A 122 -12.38 2.52 3.81
C GLU A 122 -11.01 2.12 3.28
N ALA A 123 -10.02 2.94 3.55
CA ALA A 123 -8.66 2.73 3.06
C ALA A 123 -7.67 3.61 3.80
N LEU A 124 -6.41 3.26 3.72
CA LEU A 124 -5.33 4.17 4.06
C LEU A 124 -4.63 4.57 2.76
N VAL A 125 -4.64 5.86 2.43
CA VAL A 125 -3.87 6.39 1.31
C VAL A 125 -2.57 6.95 1.86
N ILE A 126 -1.45 6.49 1.33
CA ILE A 126 -0.12 6.94 1.75
C ILE A 126 0.52 7.64 0.56
N ARG A 127 0.77 8.93 0.70
CA ARG A 127 1.47 9.72 -0.33
C ARG A 127 2.93 9.84 0.08
N LEU A 128 3.79 9.23 -0.73
CA LEU A 128 5.24 9.22 -0.50
C LEU A 128 5.94 10.19 -1.42
N ARG A 129 6.95 10.87 -0.89
CA ARG A 129 7.85 11.67 -1.72
C ARG A 129 9.28 11.62 -1.17
N ALA A 130 10.24 11.72 -2.08
CA ALA A 130 11.64 11.88 -1.69
C ALA A 130 11.86 13.32 -1.20
N ASP A 131 12.81 13.49 -0.28
CA ASP A 131 13.24 14.83 0.12
C ASP A 131 13.99 15.48 -1.05
N ALA A 132 13.86 16.82 -1.17
CA ALA A 132 14.46 17.55 -2.26
C ALA A 132 16.00 17.62 -2.16
N GLU A 133 16.56 17.49 -0.95
CA GLU A 133 17.98 17.70 -0.69
C GLU A 133 18.72 16.47 -0.18
N ASP A 134 18.02 15.55 0.51
CA ASP A 134 18.62 14.37 1.13
C ASP A 134 18.00 13.10 0.55
N ASP A 135 18.80 12.34 -0.20
CA ASP A 135 18.33 11.12 -0.88
C ASP A 135 17.89 10.01 0.07
N SER A 136 18.33 10.05 1.32
CA SER A 136 17.95 9.04 2.31
C SER A 136 16.61 9.34 3.01
N VAL A 137 16.15 10.59 2.89
CA VAL A 137 14.93 11.05 3.57
C VAL A 137 13.71 10.86 2.70
N ARG A 138 12.64 10.37 3.31
CA ARG A 138 11.32 10.22 2.67
C ARG A 138 10.26 10.87 3.54
N TRP A 139 9.25 11.39 2.89
CA TRP A 139 8.08 11.98 3.53
C TRP A 139 6.85 11.18 3.18
N ALA A 140 6.00 10.94 4.16
CA ALA A 140 4.73 10.26 3.96
C ALA A 140 3.61 11.12 4.51
N VAL A 141 2.60 11.36 3.67
CA VAL A 141 1.34 11.98 4.13
C VAL A 141 0.31 10.87 4.20
N LEU A 142 -0.24 10.65 5.38
CA LEU A 142 -1.23 9.62 5.64
C LEU A 142 -2.62 10.23 5.53
N GLU A 143 -3.44 9.69 4.64
CA GLU A 143 -4.83 10.09 4.46
C GLU A 143 -5.73 8.91 4.81
N PRO A 144 -6.15 8.77 6.08
CA PRO A 144 -7.03 7.69 6.46
C PRO A 144 -8.46 7.96 5.98
N ARG A 145 -9.11 6.92 5.49
CA ARG A 145 -10.52 6.94 5.07
C ARG A 145 -11.27 5.89 5.86
N GLY A 146 -12.24 6.33 6.65
CA GLY A 146 -13.04 5.45 7.50
C GLY A 146 -12.27 4.91 8.71
N PRO A 147 -12.96 4.18 9.60
CA PRO A 147 -12.36 3.68 10.85
C PRO A 147 -11.15 2.79 10.63
N ARG A 148 -11.18 1.89 9.64
CA ARG A 148 -10.03 1.01 9.38
C ARG A 148 -8.84 1.80 8.86
N GLY A 149 -9.07 2.82 8.03
CA GLY A 149 -7.99 3.69 7.57
C GLY A 149 -7.29 4.37 8.73
N GLU A 150 -8.04 4.84 9.72
CA GLU A 150 -7.47 5.48 10.91
C GLU A 150 -6.67 4.52 11.78
N VAL A 151 -7.16 3.29 11.97
CA VAL A 151 -6.42 2.26 12.71
C VAL A 151 -5.08 1.97 12.02
N LEU A 152 -5.09 1.82 10.71
CA LEU A 152 -3.88 1.53 9.94
C LEU A 152 -2.89 2.69 9.98
N ALA A 153 -3.38 3.93 9.89
CA ALA A 153 -2.53 5.12 9.99
C ALA A 153 -1.81 5.18 11.34
N ARG A 154 -2.52 4.93 12.43
CA ARG A 154 -1.93 4.91 13.77
C ARG A 154 -0.90 3.79 13.91
N ALA A 155 -1.16 2.61 13.35
CA ALA A 155 -0.23 1.50 13.41
C ALA A 155 1.08 1.82 12.69
N LEU A 156 0.99 2.44 11.50
CA LEU A 156 2.17 2.82 10.73
C LEU A 156 2.98 3.89 11.46
N ALA A 157 2.32 4.88 12.03
CA ALA A 157 2.99 5.99 12.71
C ALA A 157 3.66 5.55 14.03
N GLY A 158 3.20 4.48 14.61
CA GLY A 158 3.74 3.97 15.88
C GLY A 158 3.11 4.64 17.07
#